data_84a27c3af18c34537b1d93d9e4fec642
#
_entry.id   84a27c3af18c34537b1d93d9e4fec642
#
_cell.length_a   1.000
_cell.length_b   1.000
_cell.length_c   1.000
_cell.angle_alpha   90.00
_cell.angle_beta   90.00
_cell.angle_gamma   90.00
#
_symmetry.space_group_name_H-M   'P 1'
#
loop_
_entity.id
_entity.type
_entity.pdbx_description
1 polymer ?
#
loop_
_entity_poly.entity_id
_entity_poly.type
_entity_poly.pdbx_seq_one_letter_code
_entity_poly.pdbx_strand_id
1 'polypeptide(L)'
;MDEQNWLEVMNRQQWMKQIQETNQYTSKYGLQLSEEDTELLIEEKNHTLKAERRVEFGQSVIPQIIYIFCDSAFISQDNYLDTLIRIQEIFFLYKNEMQDEITDEELLNFMKEQFEEVCYGDLEYLESTCLEIFSEAIRAGYKGYKITQGKGEFSKIDIVQRWDKDLYLQTLKELCWR
;
A
#
# COMPACT_ATOMS: atom_id res chain seq x y z
N MET A 1 -11.01 31.47 -13.63
CA MET A 1 -10.64 30.21 -12.99
C MET A 1 -10.85 29.10 -14.00
N ASP A 2 -9.77 28.41 -14.35
CA ASP A 2 -9.86 27.28 -15.30
C ASP A 2 -10.65 26.14 -14.71
N GLU A 3 -11.46 25.46 -15.52
CA GLU A 3 -12.23 24.27 -15.10
C GLU A 3 -11.36 23.20 -14.47
N GLN A 4 -10.10 23.06 -14.91
CA GLN A 4 -9.12 22.15 -14.32
C GLN A 4 -8.78 22.50 -12.86
N ASN A 5 -8.63 23.76 -12.55
CA ASN A 5 -8.32 24.22 -11.19
C ASN A 5 -9.48 23.97 -10.22
N TRP A 6 -10.73 24.10 -10.70
CA TRP A 6 -11.90 23.83 -9.88
C TRP A 6 -12.05 22.34 -9.53
N LEU A 7 -11.79 21.43 -10.49
CA LEU A 7 -11.82 19.99 -10.26
C LEU A 7 -10.71 19.54 -9.28
N GLU A 8 -9.52 20.11 -9.38
CA GLU A 8 -8.43 19.82 -8.44
C GLU A 8 -8.80 20.25 -7.02
N VAL A 9 -9.39 21.42 -6.84
CA VAL A 9 -9.83 21.92 -5.54
C VAL A 9 -10.93 21.01 -4.95
N MET A 10 -11.90 20.62 -5.77
CA MET A 10 -12.99 19.72 -5.35
C MET A 10 -12.46 18.34 -4.93
N ASN A 11 -11.57 17.78 -5.71
CA ASN A 11 -10.94 16.49 -5.41
C ASN A 11 -10.12 16.57 -4.11
N ARG A 12 -9.35 17.64 -3.93
CA ARG A 12 -8.57 17.85 -2.71
C ARG A 12 -9.45 17.91 -1.47
N GLN A 13 -10.56 18.64 -1.50
CA GLN A 13 -11.51 18.72 -0.40
C GLN A 13 -12.14 17.35 -0.09
N GLN A 14 -12.47 16.59 -1.10
CA GLN A 14 -13.01 15.24 -0.93
C GLN A 14 -11.98 14.29 -0.30
N TRP A 15 -10.75 14.33 -0.74
CA TRP A 15 -9.65 13.53 -0.16
C TRP A 15 -9.36 13.93 1.27
N MET A 16 -9.33 15.25 1.57
CA MET A 16 -9.19 15.76 2.93
C MET A 16 -10.26 15.18 3.85
N LYS A 17 -11.50 15.21 3.43
CA LYS A 17 -12.62 14.66 4.18
C LYS A 17 -12.49 13.16 4.41
N GLN A 18 -12.20 12.40 3.38
CA GLN A 18 -12.05 10.94 3.47
C GLN A 18 -10.93 10.54 4.43
N ILE A 19 -9.79 11.23 4.38
CA ILE A 19 -8.67 10.96 5.28
C ILE A 19 -9.00 11.35 6.71
N GLN A 20 -9.62 12.52 6.93
CA GLN A 20 -10.03 12.95 8.27
C GLN A 20 -11.08 12.02 8.90
N GLU A 21 -11.97 11.46 8.11
CA GLU A 21 -12.94 10.46 8.57
C GLU A 21 -12.29 9.19 9.12
N THR A 22 -11.09 8.83 8.63
CA THR A 22 -10.37 7.66 9.17
C THR A 22 -9.97 7.84 10.64
N ASN A 23 -9.81 9.07 11.12
CA ASN A 23 -9.48 9.35 12.52
C ASN A 23 -10.50 8.77 13.49
N GLN A 24 -11.78 8.67 13.12
CA GLN A 24 -12.81 8.05 13.94
C GLN A 24 -12.51 6.59 14.25
N TYR A 25 -11.96 5.88 13.28
CA TYR A 25 -11.57 4.48 13.42
C TYR A 25 -10.20 4.32 14.07
N THR A 26 -9.21 5.11 13.66
CA THR A 26 -7.82 4.96 14.10
C THR A 26 -7.55 5.48 15.49
N SER A 27 -8.46 6.31 16.04
CA SER A 27 -8.34 6.85 17.40
C SER A 27 -8.24 5.77 18.48
N LYS A 28 -8.87 4.62 18.27
CA LYS A 28 -8.76 3.47 19.19
C LYS A 28 -7.34 2.89 19.28
N TYR A 29 -6.50 3.15 18.29
CA TYR A 29 -5.09 2.79 18.28
C TYR A 29 -4.17 3.96 18.71
N GLY A 30 -4.76 5.08 19.12
CA GLY A 30 -4.01 6.29 19.47
C GLY A 30 -3.46 7.06 18.29
N LEU A 31 -4.00 6.81 17.08
CA LEU A 31 -3.52 7.41 15.84
C LEU A 31 -4.52 8.46 15.33
N GLN A 32 -4.03 9.65 15.07
CA GLN A 32 -4.80 10.74 14.48
C GLN A 32 -3.94 11.57 13.53
N LEU A 33 -4.55 12.04 12.46
CA LEU A 33 -3.97 13.00 11.53
C LEU A 33 -4.62 14.36 11.73
N SER A 34 -3.82 15.40 11.92
CA SER A 34 -4.30 16.77 11.89
C SER A 34 -4.69 17.19 10.47
N GLU A 35 -5.32 18.33 10.30
CA GLU A 35 -5.59 18.90 8.98
C GLU A 35 -4.28 19.17 8.22
N GLU A 36 -3.27 19.69 8.91
CA GLU A 36 -1.94 19.95 8.34
C GLU A 36 -1.26 18.65 7.89
N ASP A 37 -1.31 17.60 8.70
CA ASP A 37 -0.79 16.28 8.36
C ASP A 37 -1.48 15.71 7.13
N THR A 38 -2.81 15.87 7.05
CA THR A 38 -3.61 15.40 5.92
C THR A 38 -3.26 16.16 4.64
N GLU A 39 -3.08 17.47 4.72
CA GLU A 39 -2.63 18.28 3.58
C GLU A 39 -1.27 17.81 3.06
N LEU A 40 -0.32 17.61 3.97
CA LEU A 40 1.02 17.13 3.62
C LEU A 40 0.96 15.75 2.97
N LEU A 41 0.16 14.85 3.50
CA LEU A 41 -0.02 13.51 2.96
C LEU A 41 -0.58 13.55 1.53
N ILE A 42 -1.52 14.44 1.24
CA ILE A 42 -2.07 14.63 -0.11
C ILE A 42 -1.02 15.25 -1.04
N GLU A 43 -0.26 16.22 -0.59
CA GLU A 43 0.81 16.82 -1.38
C GLU A 43 1.88 15.80 -1.76
N GLU A 44 2.33 14.99 -0.81
CA GLU A 44 3.28 13.91 -1.05
C GLU A 44 2.72 12.85 -2.00
N LYS A 45 1.44 12.51 -1.87
CA LYS A 45 0.77 11.62 -2.84
C LYS A 45 0.80 12.19 -4.25
N ASN A 46 0.44 13.45 -4.41
CA ASN A 46 0.44 14.10 -5.72
C ASN A 46 1.85 14.16 -6.32
N HIS A 47 2.85 14.41 -5.47
CA HIS A 47 4.25 14.40 -5.87
C HIS A 47 4.68 13.00 -6.35
N THR A 48 4.33 11.96 -5.62
CA THR A 48 4.62 10.57 -5.98
C THR A 48 3.95 10.16 -7.28
N LEU A 49 2.66 10.47 -7.44
CA LEU A 49 1.92 10.17 -8.68
C LEU A 49 2.59 10.83 -9.89
N LYS A 50 3.04 12.06 -9.74
CA LYS A 50 3.75 12.79 -10.80
C LYS A 50 5.10 12.15 -11.14
N ALA A 51 5.87 11.79 -10.12
CA ALA A 51 7.16 11.12 -10.28
C ALA A 51 7.02 9.75 -10.94
N GLU A 52 5.99 9.00 -10.58
CA GLU A 52 5.70 7.66 -11.11
C GLU A 52 4.88 7.70 -12.41
N ARG A 53 4.53 8.88 -12.90
CA ARG A 53 3.71 9.09 -14.12
C ARG A 53 2.36 8.36 -14.05
N ARG A 54 1.72 8.43 -12.89
CA ARG A 54 0.43 7.80 -12.65
C ARG A 54 -0.66 8.83 -12.42
N VAL A 55 -1.88 8.43 -12.73
CA VAL A 55 -3.10 9.17 -12.40
C VAL A 55 -3.96 8.27 -11.53
N GLU A 56 -4.47 8.81 -10.43
CA GLU A 56 -5.40 8.11 -9.55
C GLU A 56 -6.83 8.46 -9.97
N PHE A 57 -7.60 7.45 -10.32
CA PHE A 57 -9.00 7.59 -10.69
C PHE A 57 -9.91 7.08 -9.56
N GLY A 58 -10.96 7.84 -9.25
CA GLY A 58 -11.95 7.45 -8.26
C GLY A 58 -11.45 7.65 -6.83
N GLN A 59 -11.51 6.59 -6.02
CA GLN A 59 -11.14 6.68 -4.61
C GLN A 59 -9.62 6.67 -4.41
N SER A 60 -9.16 7.50 -3.46
CA SER A 60 -7.76 7.52 -3.06
C SER A 60 -7.36 6.19 -2.37
N VAL A 61 -6.14 5.73 -2.63
CA VAL A 61 -5.56 4.56 -1.95
C VAL A 61 -5.21 4.84 -0.48
N ILE A 62 -5.04 6.11 -0.11
CA ILE A 62 -4.60 6.49 1.24
C ILE A 62 -5.52 5.98 2.35
N PRO A 63 -6.85 6.12 2.27
CA PRO A 63 -7.73 5.51 3.29
C PRO A 63 -7.56 3.99 3.42
N GLN A 64 -7.35 3.28 2.32
CA GLN A 64 -7.07 1.84 2.36
C GLN A 64 -5.77 1.52 3.10
N ILE A 65 -4.71 2.27 2.83
CA ILE A 65 -3.44 2.16 3.55
C ILE A 65 -3.65 2.37 5.05
N ILE A 66 -4.38 3.41 5.41
CA ILE A 66 -4.67 3.73 6.82
C ILE A 66 -5.39 2.57 7.50
N TYR A 67 -6.48 2.06 6.93
CA TYR A 67 -7.25 0.97 7.53
C TYR A 67 -6.47 -0.35 7.64
N ILE A 68 -5.59 -0.63 6.69
CA ILE A 68 -4.79 -1.85 6.70
C ILE A 68 -3.65 -1.76 7.73
N PHE A 69 -3.00 -0.62 7.86
CA PHE A 69 -1.79 -0.47 8.68
C PHE A 69 -2.01 0.07 10.09
N CYS A 70 -3.17 0.63 10.40
CA CYS A 70 -3.41 1.33 11.68
C CYS A 70 -3.31 0.44 12.93
N ASP A 71 -3.46 -0.87 12.80
CA ASP A 71 -3.36 -1.82 13.90
C ASP A 71 -1.95 -2.38 14.11
N SER A 72 -0.97 -1.89 13.35
CA SER A 72 0.41 -2.37 13.46
C SER A 72 1.07 -1.92 14.76
N ALA A 73 1.77 -2.84 15.41
CA ALA A 73 2.57 -2.55 16.59
C ALA A 73 3.79 -1.65 16.29
N PHE A 74 4.18 -1.53 15.03
CA PHE A 74 5.33 -0.72 14.59
C PHE A 74 4.95 0.71 14.25
N ILE A 75 3.68 1.06 14.30
CA ILE A 75 3.17 2.40 14.03
C ILE A 75 2.67 3.03 15.31
N SER A 76 3.19 4.20 15.62
CA SER A 76 2.77 5.05 16.75
C SER A 76 2.41 6.44 16.23
N GLN A 77 1.79 7.25 17.08
CA GLN A 77 1.45 8.63 16.70
C GLN A 77 2.70 9.41 16.25
N ASP A 78 3.87 9.15 16.85
CA ASP A 78 5.11 9.87 16.55
C ASP A 78 5.63 9.61 15.12
N ASN A 79 5.41 8.40 14.60
CA ASN A 79 5.87 8.02 13.26
C ASN A 79 4.73 7.85 12.25
N TYR A 80 3.49 8.17 12.62
CA TYR A 80 2.31 7.85 11.83
C TYR A 80 2.34 8.50 10.45
N LEU A 81 2.49 9.82 10.39
CA LEU A 81 2.51 10.55 9.13
C LEU A 81 3.66 10.10 8.22
N ASP A 82 4.87 10.04 8.75
CA ASP A 82 6.05 9.66 7.98
C ASP A 82 5.94 8.23 7.43
N THR A 83 5.39 7.33 8.24
CA THR A 83 5.16 5.94 7.82
C THR A 83 4.11 5.86 6.70
N LEU A 84 3.01 6.60 6.80
CA LEU A 84 2.00 6.63 5.75
C LEU A 84 2.54 7.21 4.43
N ILE A 85 3.30 8.28 4.51
CA ILE A 85 3.96 8.88 3.33
C ILE A 85 4.86 7.84 2.67
N ARG A 86 5.67 7.16 3.43
CA ARG A 86 6.62 6.17 2.92
C ARG A 86 5.92 4.94 2.33
N ILE A 87 4.89 4.44 2.98
CA ILE A 87 4.09 3.31 2.48
C ILE A 87 3.44 3.65 1.14
N GLN A 88 2.87 4.84 0.99
CA GLN A 88 2.25 5.22 -0.27
C GLN A 88 3.27 5.39 -1.41
N GLU A 89 4.47 5.90 -1.13
CA GLU A 89 5.55 5.98 -2.11
C GLU A 89 5.95 4.59 -2.60
N ILE A 90 6.17 3.67 -1.68
CA ILE A 90 6.52 2.27 -1.97
C ILE A 90 5.39 1.59 -2.76
N PHE A 91 4.15 1.82 -2.38
CA PHE A 91 2.99 1.25 -3.06
C PHE A 91 2.95 1.64 -4.54
N PHE A 92 3.06 2.93 -4.86
CA PHE A 92 3.00 3.39 -6.25
C PHE A 92 4.22 2.95 -7.07
N LEU A 93 5.40 2.95 -6.46
CA LEU A 93 6.60 2.42 -7.10
C LEU A 93 6.38 0.97 -7.56
N TYR A 94 5.90 0.11 -6.69
CA TYR A 94 5.74 -1.30 -7.00
C TYR A 94 4.49 -1.62 -7.83
N LYS A 95 3.46 -0.79 -7.80
CA LYS A 95 2.39 -0.88 -8.80
C LYS A 95 2.95 -0.72 -10.22
N ASN A 96 3.88 0.20 -10.40
CA ASN A 96 4.56 0.37 -11.69
C ASN A 96 5.49 -0.81 -12.01
N GLU A 97 6.31 -1.22 -11.06
CA GLU A 97 7.25 -2.34 -11.24
C GLU A 97 6.52 -3.65 -11.61
N MET A 98 5.34 -3.86 -11.07
CA MET A 98 4.50 -5.02 -11.38
C MET A 98 3.54 -4.80 -12.56
N GLN A 99 3.61 -3.64 -13.23
CA GLN A 99 2.77 -3.29 -14.38
C GLN A 99 1.26 -3.45 -14.12
N ASP A 100 0.83 -3.11 -12.93
CA ASP A 100 -0.57 -3.25 -12.47
C ASP A 100 -1.14 -4.68 -12.58
N GLU A 101 -0.30 -5.71 -12.56
CA GLU A 101 -0.74 -7.11 -12.66
C GLU A 101 -1.44 -7.63 -11.41
N ILE A 102 -1.27 -6.94 -10.27
CA ILE A 102 -1.98 -7.26 -9.04
C ILE A 102 -2.87 -6.11 -8.60
N THR A 103 -3.92 -6.41 -7.85
CA THR A 103 -4.82 -5.38 -7.34
C THR A 103 -4.17 -4.57 -6.22
N ASP A 104 -4.72 -3.40 -5.94
CA ASP A 104 -4.26 -2.55 -4.83
C ASP A 104 -4.36 -3.29 -3.49
N GLU A 105 -5.46 -3.99 -3.28
CA GLU A 105 -5.69 -4.78 -2.06
C GLU A 105 -4.69 -5.92 -1.90
N GLU A 106 -4.40 -6.66 -2.96
CA GLU A 106 -3.41 -7.74 -2.94
C GLU A 106 -2.02 -7.22 -2.59
N LEU A 107 -1.60 -6.10 -3.20
CA LEU A 107 -0.31 -5.50 -2.90
C LEU A 107 -0.24 -4.96 -1.48
N LEU A 108 -1.26 -4.23 -1.02
CA LEU A 108 -1.29 -3.67 0.34
C LEU A 108 -1.29 -4.77 1.41
N ASN A 109 -2.04 -5.84 1.21
CA ASN A 109 -2.04 -6.96 2.15
C ASN A 109 -0.70 -7.68 2.19
N PHE A 110 -0.06 -7.87 1.05
CA PHE A 110 1.31 -8.41 0.98
C PHE A 110 2.30 -7.50 1.71
N MET A 111 2.25 -6.20 1.45
CA MET A 111 3.11 -5.22 2.11
C MET A 111 2.93 -5.24 3.64
N LYS A 112 1.68 -5.30 4.11
CA LYS A 112 1.36 -5.37 5.54
C LYS A 112 1.94 -6.61 6.21
N GLU A 113 1.77 -7.76 5.59
CA GLU A 113 2.31 -9.03 6.09
C GLU A 113 3.84 -8.97 6.20
N GLN A 114 4.52 -8.54 5.13
CA GLN A 114 5.98 -8.43 5.13
C GLN A 114 6.47 -7.37 6.13
N PHE A 115 5.77 -6.25 6.23
CA PHE A 115 6.10 -5.18 7.16
C PHE A 115 6.10 -5.66 8.62
N GLU A 116 5.12 -6.48 8.99
CA GLU A 116 5.01 -6.98 10.36
C GLU A 116 5.88 -8.21 10.64
N GLU A 117 5.88 -9.18 9.77
CA GLU A 117 6.43 -10.50 10.06
C GLU A 117 7.86 -10.72 9.60
N VAL A 118 8.31 -9.97 8.61
CA VAL A 118 9.66 -10.11 8.02
C VAL A 118 10.52 -8.89 8.31
N CYS A 119 9.96 -7.71 8.11
CA CYS A 119 10.69 -6.44 8.22
C CYS A 119 10.65 -5.83 9.62
N TYR A 120 9.75 -6.28 10.47
CA TYR A 120 9.57 -5.73 11.83
C TYR A 120 9.49 -4.19 11.84
N GLY A 121 8.72 -3.62 10.90
CA GLY A 121 8.53 -2.19 10.76
C GLY A 121 9.60 -1.44 9.96
N ASP A 122 10.59 -2.14 9.40
CA ASP A 122 11.62 -1.53 8.56
C ASP A 122 11.13 -1.38 7.11
N LEU A 123 10.79 -0.15 6.74
CA LEU A 123 10.28 0.16 5.41
C LEU A 123 11.35 0.12 4.32
N GLU A 124 12.60 0.39 4.66
CA GLU A 124 13.71 0.27 3.71
C GLU A 124 13.95 -1.18 3.32
N TYR A 125 13.90 -2.09 4.27
CA TYR A 125 14.00 -3.52 4.01
C TYR A 125 12.79 -4.03 3.20
N LEU A 126 11.60 -3.53 3.49
CA LEU A 126 10.39 -3.85 2.74
C LEU A 126 10.55 -3.47 1.26
N GLU A 127 11.01 -2.25 0.99
CA GLU A 127 11.20 -1.73 -0.37
C GLU A 127 12.33 -2.45 -1.13
N SER A 128 13.51 -2.49 -0.54
CA SER A 128 14.74 -2.92 -1.22
C SER A 128 14.88 -4.44 -1.35
N THR A 129 14.16 -5.20 -0.55
CA THR A 129 14.34 -6.66 -0.51
C THR A 129 13.03 -7.39 -0.76
N CYS A 130 12.04 -7.26 0.13
CA CYS A 130 10.80 -8.04 0.05
C CYS A 130 10.02 -7.74 -1.23
N LEU A 131 9.80 -6.47 -1.54
CA LEU A 131 9.02 -6.07 -2.69
C LEU A 131 9.79 -6.19 -4.00
N GLU A 132 11.08 -5.95 -4.00
CA GLU A 132 11.90 -6.15 -5.20
C GLU A 132 11.82 -7.60 -5.68
N ILE A 133 12.06 -8.55 -4.79
CA ILE A 133 11.94 -9.97 -5.08
C ILE A 133 10.51 -10.35 -5.51
N PHE A 134 9.50 -9.83 -4.81
CA PHE A 134 8.10 -10.10 -5.13
C PHE A 134 7.72 -9.56 -6.51
N SER A 135 8.15 -8.34 -6.85
CA SER A 135 7.86 -7.74 -8.14
C SER A 135 8.49 -8.51 -9.31
N GLU A 136 9.70 -9.01 -9.12
CA GLU A 136 10.37 -9.86 -10.11
C GLU A 136 9.60 -11.15 -10.35
N ALA A 137 9.09 -11.78 -9.28
CA ALA A 137 8.28 -12.99 -9.40
C ALA A 137 6.94 -12.72 -10.11
N ILE A 138 6.27 -11.62 -9.80
CA ILE A 138 5.02 -11.25 -10.47
C ILE A 138 5.24 -11.02 -11.97
N ARG A 139 6.29 -10.30 -12.35
CA ARG A 139 6.64 -10.08 -13.76
C ARG A 139 6.98 -11.39 -14.47
N ALA A 140 7.54 -12.34 -13.76
CA ALA A 140 7.85 -13.68 -14.27
C ALA A 140 6.62 -14.62 -14.32
N GLY A 141 5.44 -14.15 -13.93
CA GLY A 141 4.18 -14.90 -14.00
C GLY A 141 3.80 -15.68 -12.76
N TYR A 142 4.45 -15.43 -11.62
CA TYR A 142 4.08 -16.06 -10.36
C TYR A 142 2.67 -15.64 -9.93
N LYS A 143 1.83 -16.60 -9.63
CA LYS A 143 0.43 -16.40 -9.23
C LYS A 143 0.06 -17.05 -7.89
N GLY A 144 1.02 -17.58 -7.18
CA GLY A 144 0.80 -18.24 -5.88
C GLY A 144 0.32 -17.31 -4.77
N TYR A 145 0.45 -15.99 -4.96
CA TYR A 145 -0.09 -14.97 -4.07
C TYR A 145 -1.61 -14.77 -4.27
N LYS A 146 -2.17 -15.20 -5.41
CA LYS A 146 -3.60 -15.01 -5.69
C LYS A 146 -4.43 -15.87 -4.76
N ILE A 147 -5.23 -15.18 -3.99
CA ILE A 147 -6.29 -15.79 -3.21
C ILE A 147 -7.27 -16.38 -4.21
N THR A 148 -7.40 -17.69 -4.23
CA THR A 148 -8.48 -18.33 -5.00
C THR A 148 -9.79 -17.72 -4.53
N GLN A 149 -10.53 -17.08 -5.44
CA GLN A 149 -11.83 -16.51 -5.14
C GLN A 149 -12.79 -17.64 -4.69
N GLY A 150 -12.67 -18.00 -3.42
CA GLY A 150 -13.66 -18.81 -2.73
C GLY A 150 -14.71 -17.86 -2.16
N LYS A 151 -15.97 -18.17 -2.34
CA LYS A 151 -17.10 -17.47 -1.74
C LYS A 151 -16.90 -17.39 -0.22
N GLY A 152 -16.54 -16.22 0.31
CA GLY A 152 -16.42 -16.02 1.74
C GLY A 152 -15.65 -14.74 2.09
N GLU A 153 -16.00 -14.12 3.20
CA GLU A 153 -15.27 -13.00 3.76
C GLU A 153 -13.80 -13.37 3.97
N PHE A 154 -12.90 -12.58 3.41
CA PHE A 154 -11.46 -12.77 3.58
C PHE A 154 -11.07 -12.47 5.03
N SER A 155 -10.68 -13.48 5.78
CA SER A 155 -10.01 -13.24 7.05
C SER A 155 -8.52 -12.94 6.81
N LYS A 156 -7.93 -12.07 7.63
CA LYS A 156 -6.48 -11.80 7.62
C LYS A 156 -5.65 -13.09 7.64
N ILE A 157 -6.17 -14.13 8.26
CA ILE A 157 -5.53 -15.44 8.43
C ILE A 157 -5.39 -16.20 7.10
N ASP A 158 -6.33 -16.05 6.18
CA ASP A 158 -6.30 -16.76 4.90
C ASP A 158 -5.23 -16.24 3.94
N ILE A 159 -4.87 -14.95 4.08
CA ILE A 159 -3.83 -14.31 3.28
C ILE A 159 -2.44 -14.75 3.73
N VAL A 160 -2.21 -14.77 5.04
CA VAL A 160 -0.94 -15.15 5.68
C VAL A 160 -0.59 -16.61 5.41
N GLN A 161 -1.56 -17.51 5.43
CA GLN A 161 -1.34 -18.96 5.25
C GLN A 161 -1.06 -19.38 3.80
N ARG A 162 -1.32 -18.52 2.83
CA ARG A 162 -1.20 -18.87 1.40
C ARG A 162 0.06 -18.32 0.72
N TRP A 163 0.81 -17.44 1.37
CA TRP A 163 2.11 -17.03 0.90
C TRP A 163 3.14 -18.09 1.24
N ASP A 164 3.41 -18.95 0.27
CA ASP A 164 4.44 -19.96 0.41
C ASP A 164 5.77 -19.40 -0.15
N LYS A 165 6.62 -18.95 0.76
CA LYS A 165 7.93 -18.42 0.44
C LYS A 165 8.82 -19.44 -0.25
N ASP A 166 8.69 -20.70 0.09
CA ASP A 166 9.51 -21.77 -0.50
C ASP A 166 9.08 -22.04 -1.93
N LEU A 167 7.77 -22.09 -2.18
CA LEU A 167 7.23 -22.21 -3.54
C LEU A 167 7.64 -21.01 -4.40
N TYR A 168 7.60 -19.82 -3.83
CA TYR A 168 8.03 -18.59 -4.47
C TYR A 168 9.53 -18.62 -4.88
N LEU A 169 10.40 -19.00 -3.94
CA LEU A 169 11.84 -19.12 -4.20
C LEU A 169 12.13 -20.22 -5.21
N GLN A 170 11.37 -21.31 -5.19
CA GLN A 170 11.47 -22.38 -6.18
C GLN A 170 11.07 -21.89 -7.56
N THR A 171 9.97 -21.15 -7.67
CA THR A 171 9.50 -20.56 -8.93
C THR A 171 10.53 -19.59 -9.51
N LEU A 172 11.14 -18.75 -8.67
CA LEU A 172 12.21 -17.86 -9.10
C LEU A 172 13.41 -18.64 -9.64
N LYS A 173 13.82 -19.70 -8.98
CA LYS A 173 14.93 -20.55 -9.45
C LYS A 173 14.62 -21.17 -10.81
N GLU A 174 13.41 -21.67 -11.00
CA GLU A 174 13.00 -22.29 -12.28
C GLU A 174 12.97 -21.25 -13.42
N LEU A 175 12.61 -20.00 -13.12
CA LEU A 175 12.55 -18.93 -14.11
C LEU A 175 13.93 -18.32 -14.43
N CYS A 176 14.82 -18.27 -13.46
CA CYS A 176 16.19 -17.79 -13.66
C CYS A 176 17.08 -18.77 -14.46
N TRP A 177 16.69 -20.04 -14.58
CA TRP A 177 17.43 -21.07 -15.32
C TRP A 177 16.92 -21.31 -16.75
N ARG A 178 15.96 -20.53 -17.17
CA ARG A 178 15.46 -20.51 -18.55
C ARG A 178 16.00 -19.29 -19.30
#